data_372cd34f43349560d714fb97343243a3
#
_entry.id   372cd34f43349560d714fb97343243a3
#
_cell.length_a   1.000
_cell.length_b   1.000
_cell.length_c   1.000
_cell.angle_alpha   90.00
_cell.angle_beta   90.00
_cell.angle_gamma   90.00
#
_symmetry.space_group_name_H-M   'P 1'
#
loop_
_entity.id
_entity.type
_entity.pdbx_description
1 polymer ?
#
loop_
_entity_poly.entity_id
_entity_poly.type
_entity_poly.pdbx_seq_one_letter_code
_entity_poly.pdbx_strand_id
1 'polypeptide(L)'
;MVFDQQDSGCLSYGVERAGRRWFVKTAIELRAAGPMTRVVGLHRAVRHPAIVRPVAVLPGPTLIYPWRPGRTLNSATVHGGDRSALERFRRLPGEEIHRALDAVLDAHVAIAAAGWISVDLYDGCFLYDFDGRRMHLIDLDEYRPGAFVLDADRLPGSRRYMAPEEWARGATIDERTTVHHLGRTFQQLLTDDRATCRERAVAARATDPDPDGRHPTVAALVADWRP
;
A
#
# COMPACT_ATOMS: atom_id res chain seq x y z
N MET A 1 -0.06 -16.22 16.54
CA MET A 1 0.27 -16.31 15.10
C MET A 1 1.45 -15.38 14.88
N VAL A 2 2.54 -15.86 14.31
CA VAL A 2 3.77 -15.08 14.05
C VAL A 2 3.92 -14.93 12.54
N PHE A 3 4.35 -13.74 12.10
CA PHE A 3 4.65 -13.39 10.71
C PHE A 3 6.13 -12.99 10.65
N ASP A 4 7.00 -13.95 10.37
CA ASP A 4 8.46 -13.81 10.36
C ASP A 4 9.08 -13.98 8.95
N GLN A 5 8.23 -14.14 7.93
CA GLN A 5 8.66 -14.34 6.54
C GLN A 5 8.82 -13.01 5.77
N GLN A 6 8.90 -11.88 6.48
CA GLN A 6 9.05 -10.56 5.87
C GLN A 6 10.52 -10.12 5.91
N ASP A 7 11.04 -9.64 4.79
CA ASP A 7 12.40 -9.10 4.68
C ASP A 7 12.50 -7.62 5.13
N SER A 8 11.56 -7.18 5.99
CA SER A 8 11.46 -5.79 6.45
C SER A 8 12.35 -5.48 7.67
N GLY A 9 13.00 -6.48 8.26
CA GLY A 9 13.68 -6.33 9.55
C GLY A 9 12.73 -6.09 10.73
N CYS A 10 11.44 -6.38 10.54
CA CYS A 10 10.41 -6.34 11.56
C CYS A 10 9.94 -7.74 11.94
N LEU A 11 9.56 -7.92 13.19
CA LEU A 11 8.79 -9.07 13.65
C LEU A 11 7.33 -8.63 13.83
N SER A 12 6.41 -9.39 13.26
CA SER A 12 4.97 -9.13 13.36
C SER A 12 4.24 -10.34 13.95
N TYR A 13 3.27 -10.10 14.84
CA TYR A 13 2.51 -11.19 15.45
C TYR A 13 1.13 -10.76 15.93
N GLY A 14 0.20 -11.72 15.93
CA GLY A 14 -1.12 -11.56 16.52
C GLY A 14 -1.10 -11.90 18.00
N VAL A 15 -1.69 -11.03 18.83
CA VAL A 15 -1.86 -11.20 20.28
C VAL A 15 -3.35 -11.16 20.60
N GLU A 16 -3.77 -12.01 21.53
CA GLU A 16 -5.09 -11.93 22.15
C GLU A 16 -4.95 -11.49 23.60
N ARG A 17 -5.69 -10.47 24.00
CA ARG A 17 -5.73 -9.95 25.37
C ARG A 17 -7.13 -9.46 25.70
N ALA A 18 -7.67 -9.93 26.83
CA ALA A 18 -9.01 -9.57 27.30
C ALA A 18 -10.11 -9.76 26.24
N GLY A 19 -10.08 -10.89 25.52
CA GLY A 19 -11.04 -11.23 24.46
C GLY A 19 -10.93 -10.38 23.18
N ARG A 20 -9.87 -9.58 23.05
CA ARG A 20 -9.60 -8.77 21.85
C ARG A 20 -8.30 -9.19 21.19
N ARG A 21 -8.30 -9.19 19.86
CA ARG A 21 -7.11 -9.48 19.06
C ARG A 21 -6.44 -8.19 18.61
N TRP A 22 -5.12 -8.23 18.60
CA TRP A 22 -4.25 -7.13 18.23
C TRP A 22 -3.17 -7.64 17.27
N PHE A 23 -2.74 -6.79 16.36
CA PHE A 23 -1.56 -7.03 15.54
C PHE A 23 -0.43 -6.16 16.06
N VAL A 24 0.71 -6.76 16.35
CA VAL A 24 1.90 -6.09 16.88
C VAL A 24 3.00 -6.18 15.84
N LYS A 25 3.59 -5.06 15.49
CA LYS A 25 4.77 -4.97 14.62
C LYS A 25 5.89 -4.29 15.38
N THR A 26 7.05 -4.93 15.45
CA THR A 26 8.22 -4.40 16.15
C THR A 26 9.46 -4.47 15.27
N ALA A 27 10.27 -3.40 15.24
CA ALA A 27 11.57 -3.42 14.60
C ALA A 27 12.52 -4.29 15.43
N ILE A 28 13.10 -5.31 14.82
CA ILE A 28 14.13 -6.18 15.43
C ILE A 28 15.51 -5.89 14.83
N GLU A 29 15.57 -5.24 13.68
CA GLU A 29 16.80 -4.78 13.06
C GLU A 29 16.86 -3.26 13.02
N LEU A 30 18.08 -2.71 13.12
CA LEU A 30 18.30 -1.26 13.14
C LEU A 30 17.73 -0.55 11.88
N ARG A 31 17.81 -1.21 10.73
CA ARG A 31 17.28 -0.68 9.46
C ARG A 31 15.76 -0.43 9.49
N ALA A 32 15.02 -1.19 10.26
CA ALA A 32 13.56 -1.05 10.38
C ALA A 32 13.12 0.07 11.33
N ALA A 33 14.00 0.56 12.20
CA ALA A 33 13.68 1.59 13.18
C ALA A 33 13.26 2.93 12.53
N GLY A 34 13.94 3.32 11.46
CA GLY A 34 13.63 4.54 10.70
C GLY A 34 12.23 4.52 10.09
N PRO A 35 11.90 3.54 9.24
CA PRO A 35 10.55 3.34 8.70
C PRO A 35 9.48 3.30 9.77
N MET A 36 9.65 2.50 10.83
CA MET A 36 8.69 2.38 11.93
C MET A 36 8.47 3.69 12.69
N THR A 37 9.50 4.53 12.82
CA THR A 37 9.37 5.87 13.41
C THR A 37 8.65 6.82 12.46
N ARG A 38 8.97 6.74 11.16
CA ARG A 38 8.41 7.61 10.13
C ARG A 38 6.91 7.39 9.96
N VAL A 39 6.44 6.14 9.95
CA VAL A 39 5.02 5.81 9.79
C VAL A 39 4.14 6.37 10.92
N VAL A 40 4.68 6.58 12.11
CA VAL A 40 3.97 7.28 13.20
C VAL A 40 3.61 8.71 12.76
N GLY A 41 4.50 9.40 12.04
CA GLY A 41 4.25 10.71 11.45
C GLY A 41 3.10 10.66 10.44
N LEU A 42 3.10 9.69 9.53
CA LEU A 42 2.00 9.46 8.59
C LEU A 42 0.66 9.28 9.32
N HIS A 43 0.61 8.40 10.32
CA HIS A 43 -0.62 8.13 11.06
C HIS A 43 -1.10 9.32 11.92
N ARG A 44 -0.23 10.29 12.22
CA ARG A 44 -0.62 11.57 12.84
C ARG A 44 -1.19 12.55 11.82
N ALA A 45 -0.58 12.62 10.65
CA ALA A 45 -0.97 13.54 9.58
C ALA A 45 -2.25 13.10 8.86
N VAL A 46 -2.48 11.78 8.69
CA VAL A 46 -3.56 11.24 7.86
C VAL A 46 -4.54 10.43 8.71
N ARG A 47 -5.85 10.70 8.52
CA ARG A 47 -6.95 9.92 9.08
C ARG A 47 -7.91 9.54 7.96
N HIS A 48 -7.98 8.26 7.65
CA HIS A 48 -8.91 7.74 6.64
C HIS A 48 -9.46 6.37 7.07
N PRO A 49 -10.75 6.05 6.83
CA PRO A 49 -11.37 4.79 7.28
C PRO A 49 -10.70 3.54 6.73
N ALA A 50 -10.16 3.60 5.51
CA ALA A 50 -9.44 2.47 4.91
C ALA A 50 -8.05 2.25 5.54
N ILE A 51 -7.43 3.24 6.15
CA ILE A 51 -6.09 3.10 6.75
C ILE A 51 -6.20 2.48 8.13
N VAL A 52 -5.58 1.31 8.33
CA VAL A 52 -5.46 0.70 9.66
C VAL A 52 -4.39 1.45 10.44
N ARG A 53 -4.80 2.08 11.53
CA ARG A 53 -3.92 2.94 12.36
C ARG A 53 -3.54 2.25 13.66
N PRO A 54 -2.31 2.46 14.15
CA PRO A 54 -1.92 1.95 15.46
C PRO A 54 -2.74 2.63 16.57
N VAL A 55 -3.08 1.87 17.58
CA VAL A 55 -3.72 2.36 18.81
C VAL A 55 -2.70 2.72 19.89
N ALA A 56 -1.49 2.17 19.78
CA ALA A 56 -0.39 2.48 20.66
C ALA A 56 0.95 2.39 19.94
N VAL A 57 1.89 3.20 20.40
CA VAL A 57 3.29 3.20 19.99
C VAL A 57 4.11 2.98 21.27
N LEU A 58 4.91 1.94 21.31
CA LEU A 58 5.76 1.60 22.46
C LEU A 58 7.24 1.90 22.13
N PRO A 59 8.09 2.09 23.15
CA PRO A 59 9.53 2.20 22.96
C PRO A 59 10.13 1.01 22.19
N GLY A 60 11.20 1.25 21.41
CA GLY A 60 11.91 0.23 20.64
C GLY A 60 11.33 -0.09 19.26
N PRO A 61 11.00 0.85 18.39
CA PRO A 61 9.68 1.21 17.88
C PRO A 61 8.79 -0.03 17.66
N THR A 62 7.76 -0.13 18.49
CA THR A 62 6.74 -1.17 18.41
C THR A 62 5.37 -0.52 18.22
N LEU A 63 4.64 -0.95 17.20
CA LEU A 63 3.31 -0.46 16.88
C LEU A 63 2.26 -1.53 17.16
N ILE A 64 1.19 -1.13 17.85
CA ILE A 64 0.06 -2.00 18.16
C ILE A 64 -1.14 -1.53 17.36
N TYR A 65 -1.65 -2.41 16.49
CA TYR A 65 -2.80 -2.17 15.64
C TYR A 65 -4.01 -2.98 16.12
N PRO A 66 -5.23 -2.47 15.92
CA PRO A 66 -6.42 -3.30 16.09
C PRO A 66 -6.37 -4.41 15.05
N TRP A 67 -6.68 -5.64 15.47
CA TRP A 67 -6.87 -6.73 14.51
C TRP A 67 -8.04 -6.40 13.59
N ARG A 68 -7.82 -6.53 12.28
CA ARG A 68 -8.88 -6.39 11.29
C ARG A 68 -9.19 -7.75 10.69
N PRO A 69 -10.49 -8.12 10.52
CA PRO A 69 -10.84 -9.31 9.77
C PRO A 69 -10.42 -9.14 8.30
N GLY A 70 -10.23 -10.26 7.62
CA GLY A 70 -9.86 -10.28 6.23
C GLY A 70 -8.57 -11.03 5.94
N ARG A 71 -8.15 -10.96 4.68
CA ARG A 71 -6.89 -11.55 4.21
C ARG A 71 -6.14 -10.51 3.39
N THR A 72 -4.83 -10.47 3.55
CA THR A 72 -3.95 -9.73 2.63
C THR A 72 -4.05 -10.35 1.24
N LEU A 73 -4.11 -9.53 0.21
CA LEU A 73 -4.24 -10.03 -1.16
C LEU A 73 -2.99 -10.76 -1.64
N ASN A 74 -1.86 -10.52 -0.98
CA ASN A 74 -0.63 -11.29 -1.14
C ASN A 74 0.03 -11.46 0.23
N SER A 75 0.37 -12.68 0.60
CA SER A 75 1.06 -12.98 1.87
C SER A 75 2.37 -13.67 1.57
N ALA A 76 3.45 -13.23 2.22
CA ALA A 76 4.73 -13.93 2.14
C ALA A 76 4.61 -15.33 2.78
N THR A 77 5.20 -16.33 2.13
CA THR A 77 5.30 -17.71 2.61
C THR A 77 6.71 -18.22 2.38
N VAL A 78 7.09 -19.34 3.03
CA VAL A 78 8.38 -20.03 2.81
C VAL A 78 8.62 -20.44 1.35
N HIS A 79 7.56 -20.57 0.54
CA HIS A 79 7.65 -20.98 -0.87
C HIS A 79 7.35 -19.83 -1.85
N GLY A 80 7.37 -18.59 -1.40
CA GLY A 80 7.01 -17.40 -2.18
C GLY A 80 5.73 -16.73 -1.68
N GLY A 81 5.00 -16.04 -2.55
CA GLY A 81 3.77 -15.34 -2.17
C GLY A 81 2.52 -16.20 -2.33
N ASP A 82 1.66 -16.25 -1.30
CA ASP A 82 0.28 -16.75 -1.44
C ASP A 82 -0.63 -15.64 -1.95
N ARG A 83 -1.12 -15.79 -3.17
CA ARG A 83 -2.02 -14.86 -3.86
C ARG A 83 -3.45 -15.39 -4.00
N SER A 84 -3.81 -16.44 -3.27
CA SER A 84 -5.16 -17.04 -3.33
C SER A 84 -6.26 -16.05 -2.97
N ALA A 85 -5.99 -15.13 -2.04
CA ALA A 85 -6.91 -14.06 -1.68
C ALA A 85 -7.08 -13.04 -2.82
N LEU A 86 -6.02 -12.72 -3.58
CA LEU A 86 -6.11 -11.86 -4.78
C LEU A 86 -6.95 -12.53 -5.86
N GLU A 87 -6.76 -13.81 -6.11
CA GLU A 87 -7.57 -14.53 -7.07
C GLU A 87 -9.05 -14.60 -6.67
N ARG A 88 -9.33 -14.79 -5.37
CA ARG A 88 -10.69 -14.70 -4.85
C ARG A 88 -11.26 -13.29 -5.02
N PHE A 89 -10.48 -12.25 -4.72
CA PHE A 89 -10.87 -10.85 -4.87
C PHE A 89 -11.25 -10.51 -6.32
N ARG A 90 -10.45 -10.93 -7.28
CA ARG A 90 -10.69 -10.73 -8.72
C ARG A 90 -11.99 -11.37 -9.23
N ARG A 91 -12.55 -12.35 -8.52
CA ARG A 91 -13.82 -13.00 -8.84
C ARG A 91 -15.04 -12.28 -8.23
N LEU A 92 -14.84 -11.26 -7.41
CA LEU A 92 -15.92 -10.49 -6.82
C LEU A 92 -16.73 -9.76 -7.91
N PRO A 93 -17.99 -9.37 -7.65
CA PRO A 93 -18.73 -8.47 -8.52
C PRO A 93 -17.93 -7.20 -8.81
N GLY A 94 -18.03 -6.68 -10.05
CA GLY A 94 -17.30 -5.48 -10.48
C GLY A 94 -17.48 -4.29 -9.54
N GLU A 95 -18.71 -4.04 -9.09
CA GLU A 95 -19.03 -2.97 -8.14
C GLU A 95 -18.28 -3.11 -6.79
N GLU A 96 -18.03 -4.33 -6.33
CA GLU A 96 -17.28 -4.55 -5.11
C GLU A 96 -15.79 -4.25 -5.30
N ILE A 97 -15.25 -4.64 -6.47
CA ILE A 97 -13.85 -4.33 -6.83
C ILE A 97 -13.68 -2.81 -6.93
N HIS A 98 -14.58 -2.12 -7.64
CA HIS A 98 -14.53 -0.65 -7.77
C HIS A 98 -14.65 0.05 -6.42
N ARG A 99 -15.58 -0.37 -5.56
CA ARG A 99 -15.71 0.17 -4.20
C ARG A 99 -14.42 -0.02 -3.38
N ALA A 100 -13.76 -1.15 -3.54
CA ALA A 100 -12.49 -1.42 -2.87
C ALA A 100 -11.36 -0.53 -3.43
N LEU A 101 -11.31 -0.34 -4.75
CA LEU A 101 -10.36 0.57 -5.41
C LEU A 101 -10.62 2.02 -5.01
N ASP A 102 -11.87 2.46 -4.95
CA ASP A 102 -12.24 3.80 -4.47
C ASP A 102 -11.74 4.06 -3.05
N ALA A 103 -11.85 3.09 -2.15
CA ALA A 103 -11.33 3.23 -0.79
C ALA A 103 -9.80 3.39 -0.77
N VAL A 104 -9.07 2.72 -1.67
CA VAL A 104 -7.61 2.86 -1.85
C VAL A 104 -7.29 4.25 -2.40
N LEU A 105 -8.01 4.70 -3.41
CA LEU A 105 -7.83 6.01 -4.04
C LEU A 105 -8.09 7.15 -3.07
N ASP A 106 -9.22 7.13 -2.35
CA ASP A 106 -9.56 8.16 -1.35
C ASP A 106 -8.52 8.26 -0.24
N ALA A 107 -8.01 7.10 0.21
CA ALA A 107 -6.93 7.07 1.17
C ALA A 107 -5.66 7.73 0.62
N HIS A 108 -5.30 7.47 -0.65
CA HIS A 108 -4.11 8.07 -1.26
C HIS A 108 -4.27 9.54 -1.62
N VAL A 109 -5.49 10.00 -1.92
CA VAL A 109 -5.78 11.45 -2.01
C VAL A 109 -5.49 12.13 -0.66
N ALA A 110 -5.95 11.53 0.45
CA ALA A 110 -5.67 12.08 1.78
C ALA A 110 -4.17 12.02 2.15
N ILE A 111 -3.47 10.94 1.75
CA ILE A 111 -2.03 10.77 1.96
C ILE A 111 -1.25 11.83 1.16
N ALA A 112 -1.56 12.00 -0.12
CA ALA A 112 -0.91 12.98 -0.99
C ALA A 112 -1.18 14.42 -0.54
N ALA A 113 -2.44 14.74 -0.14
CA ALA A 113 -2.80 16.04 0.41
C ALA A 113 -2.04 16.38 1.71
N ALA A 114 -1.62 15.37 2.47
CA ALA A 114 -0.75 15.54 3.64
C ALA A 114 0.75 15.59 3.27
N GLY A 115 1.09 15.57 1.99
CA GLY A 115 2.46 15.66 1.48
C GLY A 115 3.26 14.36 1.62
N TRP A 116 2.60 13.18 1.63
CA TRP A 116 3.27 11.89 1.71
C TRP A 116 3.25 11.15 0.38
N ILE A 117 4.33 10.45 0.09
CA ILE A 117 4.56 9.68 -1.13
C ILE A 117 4.60 8.20 -0.78
N SER A 118 3.92 7.37 -1.58
CA SER A 118 3.97 5.92 -1.38
C SER A 118 5.31 5.35 -1.81
N VAL A 119 5.83 4.48 -0.99
CA VAL A 119 6.96 3.59 -1.28
C VAL A 119 6.52 2.20 -0.84
N ASP A 120 6.86 1.17 -1.60
CA ASP A 120 6.49 -0.22 -1.33
C ASP A 120 4.96 -0.46 -1.25
N LEU A 121 4.18 0.22 -2.10
CA LEU A 121 2.76 -0.10 -2.25
C LEU A 121 2.60 -1.28 -3.21
N TYR A 122 1.95 -2.36 -2.74
CA TYR A 122 1.71 -3.57 -3.51
C TYR A 122 0.51 -4.36 -2.96
N ASP A 123 0.15 -5.49 -3.57
CA ASP A 123 -1.01 -6.31 -3.16
C ASP A 123 -0.93 -6.87 -1.73
N GLY A 124 0.24 -6.92 -1.11
CA GLY A 124 0.42 -7.24 0.31
C GLY A 124 0.00 -6.12 1.27
N CYS A 125 -0.10 -4.88 0.78
CA CYS A 125 -0.59 -3.75 1.56
C CYS A 125 -2.13 -3.67 1.62
N PHE A 126 -2.83 -4.53 0.87
CA PHE A 126 -4.28 -4.57 0.80
C PHE A 126 -4.83 -5.74 1.60
N LEU A 127 -5.53 -5.45 2.68
CA LEU A 127 -6.27 -6.43 3.47
C LEU A 127 -7.75 -6.30 3.14
N TYR A 128 -8.33 -7.33 2.51
CA TYR A 128 -9.74 -7.32 2.16
C TYR A 128 -10.56 -8.22 3.09
N ASP A 129 -11.54 -7.61 3.74
CA ASP A 129 -12.55 -8.30 4.54
C ASP A 129 -13.67 -8.77 3.60
N PHE A 130 -13.66 -10.06 3.27
CA PHE A 130 -14.62 -10.67 2.35
C PHE A 130 -16.05 -10.73 2.90
N ASP A 131 -16.20 -10.76 4.22
CA ASP A 131 -17.51 -10.82 4.86
C ASP A 131 -18.08 -9.41 5.07
N GLY A 132 -17.24 -8.48 5.53
CA GLY A 132 -17.60 -7.07 5.70
C GLY A 132 -17.52 -6.25 4.41
N ARG A 133 -17.02 -6.81 3.30
CA ARG A 133 -16.84 -6.17 1.99
C ARG A 133 -16.08 -4.84 2.07
N ARG A 134 -14.93 -4.87 2.78
CA ARG A 134 -14.14 -3.67 3.06
C ARG A 134 -12.68 -3.88 2.70
N MET A 135 -12.11 -2.89 2.01
CA MET A 135 -10.68 -2.80 1.78
C MET A 135 -10.03 -1.99 2.90
N HIS A 136 -8.92 -2.52 3.42
CA HIS A 136 -8.06 -1.84 4.37
C HIS A 136 -6.65 -1.74 3.82
N LEU A 137 -6.03 -0.57 4.05
CA LEU A 137 -4.61 -0.33 3.81
C LEU A 137 -3.82 -0.62 5.09
N ILE A 138 -2.79 -1.41 4.94
CA ILE A 138 -1.84 -1.80 5.98
C ILE A 138 -0.42 -1.62 5.45
N ASP A 139 0.58 -1.72 6.33
CA ASP A 139 2.00 -1.75 5.98
C ASP A 139 2.50 -0.53 5.19
N LEU A 140 2.24 0.67 5.75
CA LEU A 140 2.62 1.95 5.15
C LEU A 140 3.98 2.47 5.68
N ASP A 141 4.84 1.57 6.19
CA ASP A 141 6.05 1.96 6.93
C ASP A 141 7.08 2.66 6.04
N GLU A 142 7.13 2.29 4.76
CA GLU A 142 8.08 2.84 3.80
C GLU A 142 7.64 4.17 3.17
N TYR A 143 6.40 4.61 3.41
CA TYR A 143 5.93 5.90 2.92
C TYR A 143 6.81 7.05 3.43
N ARG A 144 7.06 8.06 2.59
CA ARG A 144 7.98 9.17 2.90
C ARG A 144 7.29 10.53 2.79
N PRO A 145 7.63 11.48 3.68
CA PRO A 145 7.14 12.85 3.57
C PRO A 145 7.92 13.60 2.48
N GLY A 146 7.19 14.27 1.60
CA GLY A 146 7.75 15.11 0.53
C GLY A 146 8.49 14.36 -0.56
N ALA A 147 8.78 15.05 -1.65
CA ALA A 147 9.64 14.55 -2.71
C ALA A 147 11.09 14.41 -2.22
N PHE A 148 11.80 13.40 -2.72
CA PHE A 148 13.19 13.15 -2.37
C PHE A 148 13.96 12.61 -3.57
N VAL A 149 15.29 12.71 -3.51
CA VAL A 149 16.19 12.10 -4.47
C VAL A 149 16.61 10.72 -3.96
N LEU A 150 16.53 9.71 -4.81
CA LEU A 150 16.96 8.36 -4.47
C LEU A 150 18.49 8.31 -4.31
N ASP A 151 18.96 8.03 -3.10
CA ASP A 151 20.38 7.94 -2.73
C ASP A 151 20.94 6.50 -2.73
N ALA A 152 20.08 5.53 -3.04
CA ALA A 152 20.39 4.09 -3.13
C ALA A 152 20.23 3.59 -4.57
N ASP A 153 20.66 2.36 -4.85
CA ASP A 153 20.52 1.77 -6.17
C ASP A 153 19.06 1.43 -6.51
N ARG A 154 18.24 1.21 -5.47
CA ARG A 154 16.79 1.03 -5.60
C ARG A 154 16.08 1.30 -4.27
N LEU A 155 14.77 1.55 -4.34
CA LEU A 155 13.90 1.52 -3.16
C LEU A 155 13.51 0.06 -2.77
N PRO A 156 13.10 -0.17 -1.52
CA PRO A 156 12.39 -1.40 -1.17
C PRO A 156 11.06 -1.45 -1.96
N GLY A 157 10.63 -2.65 -2.30
CA GLY A 157 9.34 -2.79 -2.97
C GLY A 157 9.21 -4.03 -3.84
N SER A 158 7.96 -4.34 -4.16
CA SER A 158 7.60 -5.40 -5.08
C SER A 158 7.83 -4.95 -6.52
N ARG A 159 8.72 -5.66 -7.25
CA ARG A 159 9.08 -5.35 -8.65
C ARG A 159 7.88 -5.16 -9.58
N ARG A 160 6.74 -5.80 -9.28
CA ARG A 160 5.52 -5.71 -10.08
C ARG A 160 4.83 -4.36 -9.99
N TYR A 161 5.13 -3.60 -8.94
CA TYR A 161 4.49 -2.31 -8.64
C TYR A 161 5.44 -1.13 -8.79
N MET A 162 6.75 -1.35 -8.67
CA MET A 162 7.76 -0.29 -8.69
C MET A 162 7.78 0.47 -10.02
N ALA A 163 7.91 1.77 -9.91
CA ALA A 163 8.13 2.67 -11.03
C ALA A 163 9.60 2.62 -11.50
N PRO A 164 9.90 2.96 -12.76
CA PRO A 164 11.27 2.94 -13.28
C PRO A 164 12.25 3.79 -12.47
N GLU A 165 11.83 4.97 -12.00
CA GLU A 165 12.66 5.88 -11.20
C GLU A 165 13.08 5.29 -9.85
N GLU A 166 12.34 4.33 -9.32
CA GLU A 166 12.69 3.64 -8.05
C GLU A 166 13.90 2.69 -8.20
N TRP A 167 14.41 2.51 -9.42
CA TRP A 167 15.58 1.70 -9.76
C TRP A 167 16.76 2.55 -10.22
N ALA A 168 16.66 3.86 -10.13
CA ALA A 168 17.66 4.77 -10.68
C ALA A 168 18.20 5.72 -9.60
N ARG A 169 19.41 5.44 -9.09
CA ARG A 169 20.10 6.36 -8.16
C ARG A 169 20.15 7.76 -8.74
N GLY A 170 19.78 8.76 -7.97
CA GLY A 170 19.73 10.16 -8.39
C GLY A 170 18.39 10.57 -8.99
N ALA A 171 17.46 9.64 -9.22
CA ALA A 171 16.13 9.97 -9.69
C ALA A 171 15.29 10.66 -8.59
N THR A 172 14.39 11.54 -9.01
CA THR A 172 13.42 12.18 -8.13
C THR A 172 12.24 11.23 -7.91
N ILE A 173 11.92 10.98 -6.66
CA ILE A 173 10.74 10.23 -6.21
C ILE A 173 9.74 11.25 -5.69
N ASP A 174 8.59 11.35 -6.33
CA ASP A 174 7.55 12.32 -6.01
C ASP A 174 6.14 11.73 -6.12
N GLU A 175 5.11 12.58 -6.15
CA GLU A 175 3.72 12.14 -6.20
C GLU A 175 3.40 11.32 -7.47
N ARG A 176 4.13 11.52 -8.57
CA ARG A 176 3.97 10.76 -9.82
C ARG A 176 4.43 9.31 -9.67
N THR A 177 5.32 9.02 -8.72
CA THR A 177 5.65 7.64 -8.30
C THR A 177 4.45 6.99 -7.60
N THR A 178 3.74 7.72 -6.74
CA THR A 178 2.47 7.25 -6.15
C THR A 178 1.40 6.98 -7.22
N VAL A 179 1.29 7.85 -8.22
CA VAL A 179 0.40 7.66 -9.38
C VAL A 179 0.73 6.35 -10.10
N HIS A 180 2.01 6.06 -10.33
CA HIS A 180 2.43 4.79 -10.95
C HIS A 180 2.01 3.58 -10.11
N HIS A 181 2.24 3.59 -8.81
CA HIS A 181 1.81 2.51 -7.90
C HIS A 181 0.30 2.27 -7.96
N LEU A 182 -0.50 3.33 -8.00
CA LEU A 182 -1.95 3.23 -8.13
C LEU A 182 -2.37 2.67 -9.49
N GLY A 183 -1.72 3.10 -10.57
CA GLY A 183 -1.92 2.53 -11.91
C GLY A 183 -1.62 1.03 -11.94
N ARG A 184 -0.49 0.60 -11.32
CA ARG A 184 -0.18 -0.83 -11.16
C ARG A 184 -1.21 -1.55 -10.31
N THR A 185 -1.74 -0.89 -9.28
CA THR A 185 -2.82 -1.44 -8.44
C THR A 185 -4.06 -1.72 -9.29
N PHE A 186 -4.48 -0.80 -10.16
CA PHE A 186 -5.60 -1.03 -11.07
C PHE A 186 -5.36 -2.25 -11.95
N GLN A 187 -4.20 -2.34 -12.62
CA GLN A 187 -3.83 -3.46 -13.48
C GLN A 187 -3.76 -4.79 -12.74
N GLN A 188 -3.42 -4.78 -11.45
CA GLN A 188 -3.31 -6.01 -10.66
C GLN A 188 -4.63 -6.43 -10.01
N LEU A 189 -5.51 -5.51 -9.64
CA LEU A 189 -6.76 -5.81 -8.95
C LEU A 189 -7.94 -5.94 -9.91
N LEU A 190 -7.98 -5.16 -10.98
CA LEU A 190 -9.00 -5.21 -12.01
C LEU A 190 -8.44 -5.90 -13.25
N THR A 191 -8.97 -7.06 -13.60
CA THR A 191 -8.52 -7.82 -14.77
C THR A 191 -8.98 -7.17 -16.08
N ASP A 192 -8.23 -7.38 -17.17
CA ASP A 192 -8.47 -6.72 -18.46
C ASP A 192 -9.87 -6.98 -19.03
N ASP A 193 -10.45 -8.15 -18.77
CA ASP A 193 -11.82 -8.51 -19.18
C ASP A 193 -12.91 -7.77 -18.38
N ARG A 194 -12.57 -7.18 -17.25
CA ARG A 194 -13.47 -6.43 -16.38
C ARG A 194 -13.25 -4.92 -16.43
N ALA A 195 -12.08 -4.49 -16.85
CA ALA A 195 -11.76 -3.08 -17.01
C ALA A 195 -12.41 -2.52 -18.28
N THR A 196 -13.03 -1.36 -18.19
CA THR A 196 -13.49 -0.59 -19.34
C THR A 196 -12.32 -0.08 -20.17
N CYS A 197 -12.58 0.34 -21.43
CA CYS A 197 -11.54 0.97 -22.25
C CYS A 197 -10.94 2.21 -21.59
N ARG A 198 -11.78 3.02 -20.91
CA ARG A 198 -11.33 4.20 -20.16
C ARG A 198 -10.42 3.83 -19.01
N GLU A 199 -10.81 2.88 -18.18
CA GLU A 199 -10.01 2.43 -17.03
C GLU A 199 -8.65 1.87 -17.46
N ARG A 200 -8.61 1.11 -18.55
CA ARG A 200 -7.35 0.66 -19.14
C ARG A 200 -6.47 1.82 -19.61
N ALA A 201 -7.07 2.82 -20.25
CA ALA A 201 -6.33 4.01 -20.71
C ALA A 201 -5.78 4.82 -19.53
N VAL A 202 -6.58 5.02 -18.47
CA VAL A 202 -6.15 5.71 -17.25
C VAL A 202 -5.02 4.93 -16.57
N ALA A 203 -5.15 3.62 -16.41
CA ALA A 203 -4.11 2.77 -15.83
C ALA A 203 -2.82 2.78 -16.67
N ALA A 204 -2.94 2.74 -18.00
CA ALA A 204 -1.80 2.83 -18.91
C ALA A 204 -1.07 4.16 -18.77
N ARG A 205 -1.80 5.29 -18.77
CA ARG A 205 -1.22 6.62 -18.54
C ARG A 205 -0.56 6.71 -17.16
N ALA A 206 -1.20 6.23 -16.12
CA ALA A 206 -0.65 6.25 -14.77
C ALA A 206 0.66 5.47 -14.65
N THR A 207 0.85 4.43 -15.48
CA THR A 207 2.04 3.58 -15.49
C THR A 207 3.00 3.91 -16.62
N ASP A 208 2.92 5.10 -17.21
CA ASP A 208 3.89 5.56 -18.21
C ASP A 208 5.30 5.45 -17.63
N PRO A 209 6.29 4.90 -18.37
CA PRO A 209 7.66 4.86 -17.93
C PRO A 209 8.24 6.25 -17.62
N ASP A 210 7.86 7.26 -18.41
CA ASP A 210 8.21 8.65 -18.17
C ASP A 210 7.25 9.27 -17.12
N PRO A 211 7.76 9.73 -15.96
CA PRO A 211 6.93 10.43 -14.97
C PRO A 211 6.15 11.64 -15.55
N ASP A 212 6.70 12.33 -16.54
CA ASP A 212 6.05 13.50 -17.15
C ASP A 212 4.85 13.11 -18.04
N GLY A 213 4.78 11.88 -18.52
CA GLY A 213 3.61 11.33 -19.23
C GLY A 213 2.44 10.97 -18.34
N ARG A 214 2.65 10.80 -17.04
CA ARG A 214 1.64 10.39 -16.07
C ARG A 214 0.68 11.52 -15.70
N HIS A 215 -0.31 11.19 -14.89
CA HIS A 215 -1.08 12.22 -14.18
C HIS A 215 -0.16 12.95 -13.20
N PRO A 216 -0.21 14.29 -13.13
CA PRO A 216 0.73 15.06 -12.31
C PRO A 216 0.52 14.86 -10.80
N THR A 217 -0.69 14.47 -10.39
CA THR A 217 -1.06 14.26 -8.99
C THR A 217 -2.00 13.06 -8.83
N VAL A 218 -2.09 12.53 -7.62
CA VAL A 218 -3.09 11.51 -7.26
C VAL A 218 -4.51 12.04 -7.47
N ALA A 219 -4.76 13.31 -7.16
CA ALA A 219 -6.07 13.93 -7.38
C ALA A 219 -6.44 13.96 -8.87
N ALA A 220 -5.48 14.26 -9.76
CA ALA A 220 -5.69 14.24 -11.21
C ALA A 220 -5.97 12.81 -11.73
N LEU A 221 -5.25 11.80 -11.21
CA LEU A 221 -5.52 10.40 -11.51
C LEU A 221 -6.94 10.01 -11.11
N VAL A 222 -7.37 10.36 -9.88
CA VAL A 222 -8.70 10.03 -9.37
C VAL A 222 -9.81 10.71 -10.15
N ALA A 223 -9.62 11.96 -10.56
CA ALA A 223 -10.57 12.68 -11.40
C ALA A 223 -10.74 12.04 -12.80
N ASP A 224 -9.65 11.48 -13.35
CA ASP A 224 -9.69 10.78 -14.64
C ASP A 224 -10.21 9.34 -14.49
N TRP A 225 -10.00 8.70 -13.35
CA TRP A 225 -10.50 7.36 -13.04
C TRP A 225 -12.03 7.32 -12.86
N ARG A 226 -12.58 8.28 -12.12
CA ARG A 226 -14.00 8.35 -11.82
C ARG A 226 -14.77 8.94 -13.01
N PRO A 227 -15.98 8.40 -13.33
CA PRO A 227 -16.82 8.90 -14.42
C PRO A 227 -17.33 10.32 -14.18
#